data_af90ef423ffe284fd7b7e8ab3c027874
#
_entry.id   af90ef423ffe284fd7b7e8ab3c027874
#
_cell.length_a   1.000
_cell.length_b   1.000
_cell.length_c   1.000
_cell.angle_alpha   90.00
_cell.angle_beta   90.00
_cell.angle_gamma   90.00
#
_symmetry.space_group_name_H-M   'P 1'
#
loop_
_entity.id
_entity.type
_entity.pdbx_description
1 polymer ?
#
loop_
_entity_poly.entity_id
_entity_poly.type
_entity_poly.pdbx_seq_one_letter_code
_entity_poly.pdbx_strand_id
1 'polypeptide(L)'
;MSYCPECGTQLIRRHLENEGEIPYCETCKAFRFPTFNTAISTIVYAPGGKKLLLIKQYGKDRNILVAGYVNKGEFAEHALRREVREEIGLNVVSCCFNHSEYYDIVTSFPDLSVPDTLPKL
;
A
#
# COMPACT_ATOMS: atom_id res chain seq x y z
N MET A 1 -19.55 6.97 -10.75
CA MET A 1 -19.16 7.36 -12.12
C MET A 1 -17.74 7.87 -12.14
N SER A 2 -16.97 7.46 -13.11
CA SER A 2 -15.58 7.85 -13.22
C SER A 2 -15.32 8.58 -14.53
N TYR A 3 -14.23 9.32 -14.57
CA TYR A 3 -13.84 10.15 -15.70
C TYR A 3 -12.44 9.75 -16.16
N CYS A 4 -12.16 9.94 -17.43
CA CYS A 4 -10.86 9.63 -17.99
C CYS A 4 -9.79 10.55 -17.38
N PRO A 5 -8.71 10.00 -16.81
CA PRO A 5 -7.65 10.84 -16.23
C PRO A 5 -6.86 11.63 -17.27
N GLU A 6 -6.95 11.23 -18.54
CA GLU A 6 -6.20 11.92 -19.60
C GLU A 6 -7.00 13.05 -20.25
N CYS A 7 -8.29 12.86 -20.52
CA CYS A 7 -9.08 13.85 -21.25
C CYS A 7 -10.34 14.34 -20.52
N GLY A 8 -10.68 13.74 -19.39
CA GLY A 8 -11.83 14.16 -18.60
C GLY A 8 -13.17 13.65 -19.08
N THR A 9 -13.23 12.88 -20.15
CA THR A 9 -14.48 12.30 -20.66
C THR A 9 -15.05 11.32 -19.66
N GLN A 10 -16.36 11.33 -19.48
CA GLN A 10 -17.03 10.35 -18.62
C GLN A 10 -16.82 8.95 -19.20
N LEU A 11 -16.36 8.02 -18.38
CA LEU A 11 -16.09 6.66 -18.80
C LEU A 11 -17.38 5.86 -18.92
N ILE A 12 -17.42 4.99 -19.92
CA ILE A 12 -18.47 3.99 -20.09
C ILE A 12 -17.92 2.62 -19.71
N ARG A 13 -18.79 1.65 -19.52
CA ARG A 13 -18.38 0.29 -19.31
C ARG A 13 -18.42 -0.46 -20.65
N ARG A 14 -17.34 -1.15 -20.96
CA ARG A 14 -17.20 -1.91 -22.16
C ARG A 14 -16.57 -3.27 -21.87
N HIS A 15 -17.07 -4.30 -22.51
CA HIS A 15 -16.55 -5.65 -22.33
C HIS A 15 -15.16 -5.79 -22.94
N LEU A 16 -14.24 -6.30 -22.14
CA LEU A 16 -12.90 -6.68 -22.59
C LEU A 16 -12.74 -8.17 -22.35
N GLU A 17 -12.33 -8.90 -23.40
CA GLU A 17 -12.18 -10.34 -23.33
C GLU A 17 -11.27 -10.76 -22.17
N ASN A 18 -11.73 -11.74 -21.40
CA ASN A 18 -11.07 -12.28 -20.20
C ASN A 18 -11.04 -11.34 -18.99
N GLU A 19 -11.45 -10.07 -19.14
CA GLU A 19 -11.41 -9.10 -18.05
C GLU A 19 -12.80 -8.65 -17.58
N GLY A 20 -13.83 -8.88 -18.37
CA GLY A 20 -15.18 -8.46 -18.05
C GLY A 20 -15.46 -7.02 -18.44
N GLU A 21 -16.29 -6.34 -17.67
CA GLU A 21 -16.68 -4.96 -17.93
C GLU A 21 -15.66 -4.00 -17.34
N ILE A 22 -14.94 -3.30 -18.21
CA ILE A 22 -13.87 -2.37 -17.83
C ILE A 22 -14.25 -0.96 -18.26
N PRO A 23 -13.94 0.07 -17.45
CA PRO A 23 -14.13 1.46 -17.86
C PRO A 23 -13.38 1.78 -19.16
N TYR A 24 -14.07 2.45 -20.06
CA TYR A 24 -13.55 2.76 -21.39
C TYR A 24 -13.79 4.23 -21.72
N CYS A 25 -12.77 4.89 -22.27
CA CYS A 25 -12.88 6.26 -22.77
C CYS A 25 -13.13 6.24 -24.26
N GLU A 26 -14.29 6.72 -24.69
CA GLU A 26 -14.65 6.79 -26.12
C GLU A 26 -13.85 7.85 -26.86
N THR A 27 -13.44 8.90 -26.18
CA THR A 27 -12.64 9.98 -26.77
C THR A 27 -11.21 9.54 -27.06
N CYS A 28 -10.57 8.92 -26.06
CA CYS A 28 -9.20 8.41 -26.22
C CYS A 28 -9.16 7.05 -26.90
N LYS A 29 -10.30 6.37 -26.99
CA LYS A 29 -10.41 5.00 -27.53
C LYS A 29 -9.49 4.04 -26.79
N ALA A 30 -9.56 4.09 -25.45
CA ALA A 30 -8.69 3.29 -24.60
C ALA A 30 -9.43 2.84 -23.35
N PHE A 31 -9.10 1.64 -22.91
CA PHE A 31 -9.56 1.14 -21.62
C PHE A 31 -8.82 1.85 -20.48
N ARG A 32 -9.55 2.15 -19.42
CA ARG A 32 -9.00 2.81 -18.24
C ARG A 32 -9.24 1.92 -17.02
N PHE A 33 -8.30 1.04 -16.76
CA PHE A 33 -8.38 0.17 -15.59
C PHE A 33 -8.40 1.01 -14.32
N PRO A 34 -9.19 0.61 -13.32
CA PRO A 34 -9.19 1.32 -12.05
C PRO A 34 -7.79 1.38 -11.45
N THR A 35 -7.43 2.56 -10.95
CA THR A 35 -6.14 2.76 -10.30
C THR A 35 -6.33 2.77 -8.79
N PHE A 36 -5.30 2.32 -8.08
CA PHE A 36 -5.30 2.30 -6.62
C PHE A 36 -3.88 2.51 -6.11
N ASN A 37 -3.78 3.00 -4.89
CA ASN A 37 -2.49 3.19 -4.25
C ASN A 37 -2.01 1.89 -3.63
N THR A 38 -0.72 1.64 -3.76
CA THR A 38 -0.06 0.53 -3.11
C THR A 38 0.75 1.06 -1.93
N ALA A 39 0.58 0.44 -0.79
CA ALA A 39 1.34 0.78 0.41
C ALA A 39 2.01 -0.47 0.95
N ILE A 40 3.07 -0.26 1.68
CA ILE A 40 3.71 -1.32 2.45
C ILE A 40 3.53 -1.06 3.93
N SER A 41 3.45 -2.14 4.67
CA SER A 41 3.51 -2.11 6.12
C SER A 41 4.50 -3.19 6.52
N THR A 42 5.42 -2.87 7.38
CA THR A 42 6.50 -3.80 7.70
C THR A 42 6.62 -4.06 9.19
N ILE A 43 6.83 -5.32 9.50
CA ILE A 43 7.16 -5.77 10.85
C ILE A 43 8.69 -5.79 10.93
N VAL A 44 9.25 -4.95 11.80
CA VAL A 44 10.70 -4.83 11.94
C VAL A 44 11.15 -5.59 13.18
N TYR A 45 12.04 -6.53 12.98
CA TYR A 45 12.63 -7.31 14.07
C TYR A 45 14.03 -6.82 14.39
N ALA A 46 14.34 -6.74 15.68
CA ALA A 46 15.70 -6.53 16.14
C ALA A 46 16.57 -7.74 15.79
N PRO A 47 17.91 -7.56 15.74
CA PRO A 47 18.82 -8.70 15.56
C PRO A 47 18.52 -9.83 16.55
N GLY A 48 18.45 -11.06 16.05
CA GLY A 48 18.07 -12.22 16.83
C GLY A 48 16.59 -12.58 16.79
N GLY A 49 15.75 -11.72 16.20
CA GLY A 49 14.34 -12.01 15.95
C GLY A 49 13.44 -12.07 17.16
N LYS A 50 13.90 -11.64 18.33
CA LYS A 50 13.15 -11.76 19.60
C LYS A 50 12.35 -10.51 19.95
N LYS A 51 12.64 -9.38 19.33
CA LYS A 51 11.98 -8.12 19.65
C LYS A 51 11.42 -7.49 18.38
N LEU A 52 10.22 -6.97 18.51
CA LEU A 52 9.51 -6.27 17.46
C LEU A 52 9.62 -4.76 17.70
N LEU A 53 9.95 -4.02 16.65
CA LEU A 53 10.00 -2.58 16.70
C LEU A 53 8.64 -1.99 16.30
N LEU A 54 8.12 -1.14 17.15
CA LEU A 54 6.90 -0.38 16.91
C LEU A 54 7.20 1.10 17.07
N ILE A 55 6.52 1.93 16.31
CA ILE A 55 6.65 3.38 16.44
C ILE A 55 5.37 3.98 17.00
N LYS A 56 5.53 5.06 17.75
CA LYS A 56 4.40 5.88 18.20
C LYS A 56 4.23 7.04 17.22
N GLN A 57 3.04 7.16 16.66
CA GLN A 57 2.76 8.21 15.71
C GLN A 57 2.23 9.45 16.42
N TYR A 58 2.98 10.55 16.32
CA TYR A 58 2.55 11.93 16.66
C TYR A 58 1.67 12.06 17.92
N GLY A 59 2.18 11.63 19.08
CA GLY A 59 1.47 11.82 20.35
C GLY A 59 0.26 10.92 20.58
N LYS A 60 -0.01 9.98 19.71
CA LYS A 60 -1.04 8.96 19.94
C LYS A 60 -0.49 7.83 20.78
N ASP A 61 -1.32 7.29 21.68
CA ASP A 61 -0.93 6.16 22.54
C ASP A 61 -0.86 4.83 21.79
N ARG A 62 -0.94 4.85 20.47
CA ARG A 62 -0.88 3.66 19.63
C ARG A 62 0.52 3.37 19.15
N ASN A 63 0.91 2.11 19.25
CA ASN A 63 2.09 1.60 18.59
C ASN A 63 1.67 1.14 17.19
N ILE A 64 2.40 1.57 16.18
CA ILE A 64 2.10 1.21 14.79
C ILE A 64 3.33 0.57 14.14
N LEU A 65 3.07 -0.16 13.07
CA LEU A 65 4.12 -0.68 12.21
C LEU A 65 4.68 0.45 11.34
N VAL A 66 5.91 0.29 10.89
CA VAL A 66 6.47 1.19 9.87
C VAL A 66 5.73 0.96 8.57
N ALA A 67 5.22 2.01 7.96
CA ALA A 67 4.41 1.91 6.76
C ALA A 67 4.55 3.14 5.88
N GLY A 68 4.24 2.98 4.60
CA GLY A 68 4.24 4.08 3.66
C GLY A 68 3.80 3.63 2.28
N TYR A 69 3.65 4.59 1.40
CA TYR A 69 3.26 4.31 0.03
C TYR A 69 4.45 3.89 -0.83
N VAL A 70 4.17 2.99 -1.76
CA VAL A 70 5.12 2.66 -2.82
C VAL A 70 5.01 3.75 -3.87
N ASN A 71 6.14 4.39 -4.19
CA ASN A 71 6.18 5.43 -5.19
C ASN A 71 6.26 4.85 -6.59
N LYS A 72 5.83 5.63 -7.58
CA LYS A 72 5.95 5.24 -8.97
C LYS A 72 7.42 4.94 -9.32
N GLY A 73 7.64 3.80 -9.94
CA GLY A 73 8.99 3.36 -10.31
C GLY A 73 9.75 2.64 -9.20
N GLU A 74 9.12 2.43 -8.08
CA GLU A 74 9.73 1.82 -6.90
C GLU A 74 9.21 0.39 -6.72
N PHE A 75 10.09 -0.55 -6.41
CA PHE A 75 9.68 -1.89 -5.97
C PHE A 75 9.22 -1.84 -4.52
N ALA A 76 8.36 -2.78 -4.13
CA ALA A 76 7.87 -2.86 -2.76
C ALA A 76 9.02 -2.98 -1.75
N GLU A 77 10.01 -3.81 -2.04
CA GLU A 77 11.18 -4.00 -1.17
C GLU A 77 12.02 -2.71 -1.06
N HIS A 78 12.11 -1.96 -2.14
CA HIS A 78 12.79 -0.66 -2.13
C HIS A 78 12.02 0.34 -1.28
N ALA A 79 10.70 0.40 -1.43
CA ALA A 79 9.84 1.26 -0.62
C ALA A 79 9.98 0.92 0.86
N LEU A 80 10.01 -0.37 1.20
CA LEU A 80 10.18 -0.83 2.57
C LEU A 80 11.50 -0.32 3.15
N ARG A 81 12.59 -0.48 2.43
CA ARG A 81 13.92 -0.04 2.89
C ARG A 81 13.97 1.47 3.05
N ARG A 82 13.36 2.20 2.12
CA ARG A 82 13.28 3.66 2.19
C ARG A 82 12.47 4.12 3.39
N GLU A 83 11.28 3.56 3.60
CA GLU A 83 10.42 3.93 4.71
C GLU A 83 11.04 3.62 6.07
N VAL A 84 11.68 2.46 6.19
CA VAL A 84 12.38 2.11 7.43
C VAL A 84 13.51 3.10 7.71
N ARG A 85 14.25 3.50 6.69
CA ARG A 85 15.31 4.48 6.84
C ARG A 85 14.79 5.86 7.22
N GLU A 86 13.73 6.31 6.56
CA GLU A 86 13.13 7.62 6.81
C GLU A 86 12.48 7.70 8.18
N GLU A 87 11.76 6.66 8.58
CA GLU A 87 10.97 6.69 9.81
C GLU A 87 11.78 6.39 11.06
N ILE A 88 12.73 5.48 10.98
CA ILE A 88 13.46 5.02 12.17
C ILE A 88 14.98 5.02 12.01
N GLY A 89 15.49 5.44 10.84
CA GLY A 89 16.95 5.61 10.64
C GLY A 89 17.74 4.32 10.59
N LEU A 90 17.09 3.18 10.36
CA LEU A 90 17.77 1.89 10.33
C LEU A 90 17.94 1.39 8.89
N ASN A 91 18.97 0.57 8.68
CA ASN A 91 19.20 -0.11 7.43
C ASN A 91 18.69 -1.54 7.51
N VAL A 92 17.84 -1.91 6.55
CA VAL A 92 17.28 -3.26 6.48
C VAL A 92 18.35 -4.21 5.96
N VAL A 93 18.63 -5.27 6.71
CA VAL A 93 19.58 -6.30 6.31
C VAL A 93 18.93 -7.28 5.35
N SER A 94 17.71 -7.72 5.69
CA SER A 94 16.93 -8.62 4.86
C SER A 94 15.45 -8.39 5.09
N CYS A 95 14.66 -8.74 4.10
CA CYS A 95 13.20 -8.66 4.22
C CYS A 95 12.57 -9.79 3.41
N CYS A 96 11.36 -10.18 3.80
CA CYS A 96 10.58 -11.15 3.07
C CYS A 96 9.11 -10.75 3.05
N PHE A 97 8.42 -11.20 2.03
CA PHE A 97 6.99 -10.97 1.89
C PHE A 97 6.24 -11.81 2.93
N ASN A 98 5.29 -11.17 3.59
CA ASN A 98 4.42 -11.84 4.56
C ASN A 98 3.07 -12.16 3.93
N HIS A 99 2.27 -11.13 3.67
CA HIS A 99 0.99 -11.27 2.99
C HIS A 99 0.53 -9.92 2.48
N SER A 100 -0.52 -9.93 1.67
CA SER A 100 -1.15 -8.70 1.20
C SER A 100 -2.59 -8.64 1.69
N GLU A 101 -3.10 -7.42 1.83
CA GLU A 101 -4.48 -7.17 2.20
C GLU A 101 -5.03 -6.03 1.36
N TYR A 102 -6.33 -6.07 1.16
CA TYR A 102 -7.06 -4.98 0.53
C TYR A 102 -7.72 -4.13 1.61
N TYR A 103 -7.54 -2.81 1.50
CA TYR A 103 -8.23 -1.86 2.36
C TYR A 103 -9.14 -0.99 1.54
N ASP A 104 -10.38 -0.87 1.94
CA ASP A 104 -11.31 0.05 1.33
C ASP A 104 -11.16 1.42 2.01
N ILE A 105 -10.56 2.36 1.30
CA ILE A 105 -10.28 3.69 1.83
C ILE A 105 -11.46 4.60 1.55
N VAL A 106 -12.59 4.32 2.15
CA VAL A 106 -13.72 5.25 2.02
C VAL A 106 -13.54 6.44 2.95
N THR A 107 -12.85 6.29 4.06
CA THR A 107 -12.83 7.34 5.10
C THR A 107 -11.48 7.63 5.74
N SER A 108 -10.47 6.77 5.63
CA SER A 108 -9.18 7.01 6.27
C SER A 108 -8.13 6.00 5.83
N PHE A 109 -6.88 6.29 6.18
CA PHE A 109 -5.82 5.32 6.03
C PHE A 109 -6.15 4.04 6.80
N PRO A 110 -5.73 2.88 6.28
CA PRO A 110 -5.89 1.64 7.02
C PRO A 110 -5.27 1.78 8.40
N ASP A 111 -5.93 1.21 9.39
CA ASP A 111 -5.39 1.16 10.73
C ASP A 111 -4.17 0.24 10.71
N LEU A 112 -2.99 0.85 10.81
CA LEU A 112 -1.72 0.14 10.78
C LEU A 112 -1.29 -0.33 12.17
N SER A 113 -2.18 -0.26 13.15
CA SER A 113 -1.91 -0.82 14.46
C SER A 113 -1.73 -2.32 14.38
N VAL A 114 -0.85 -2.85 15.23
CA VAL A 114 -0.61 -4.29 15.28
C VAL A 114 -1.85 -4.96 15.85
N PRO A 115 -2.53 -5.84 15.11
CA PRO A 115 -3.65 -6.60 15.68
C PRO A 115 -3.14 -7.52 16.78
N ASP A 116 -3.94 -7.68 17.85
CA ASP A 116 -3.63 -8.60 18.94
C ASP A 116 -3.47 -10.05 18.47
N THR A 117 -3.99 -10.33 17.28
CA THR A 117 -3.97 -11.66 16.68
C THR A 117 -2.71 -11.94 15.85
N LEU A 118 -1.84 -10.93 15.62
CA LEU A 118 -0.58 -11.21 14.93
C LEU A 118 0.30 -12.07 15.82
N PRO A 119 0.84 -13.18 15.28
CA PRO A 119 1.75 -13.98 16.07
C PRO A 119 2.95 -13.12 16.48
N LYS A 120 3.13 -13.00 17.77
CA LYS A 120 4.34 -12.41 18.32
C LYS A 120 5.44 -13.44 18.14
N LEU A 121 6.15 -13.28 17.07
CA LEU A 121 7.32 -14.12 16.83
C LEU A 121 8.45 -13.77 17.78
#